data_96a1337d6205ebac035885df8bb9da0e
#
_entry.id   96a1337d6205ebac035885df8bb9da0e
#
_cell.length_a   1.000
_cell.length_b   1.000
_cell.length_c   1.000
_cell.angle_alpha   90.00
_cell.angle_beta   90.00
_cell.angle_gamma   90.00
#
_symmetry.space_group_name_H-M   'P 1'
#
loop_
_entity.id
_entity.type
_entity.pdbx_description
1 polymer ?
#
loop_
_entity_poly.entity_id
_entity_poly.type
_entity_poly.pdbx_seq_one_letter_code
_entity_poly.pdbx_strand_id
1 'polypeptide(L)'
;MSTAGVRIDDAQGGCFIRPLVPDDAMALFDAVSASMPELSRWQDWASADYSIDSARAFIDDSCAQWAVSLANREFGIFDTQREQLVGCVGINQINPGNRFANLGYWVCSSHTGLGVATRAAQLAVRFGFEHMGLNRLEIVVLPDNLRSRRVAEKLGARCEGLLANRLMFRQQAHDALMFCLTPAA
;
A
#
# COMPACT_ATOMS: atom_id res chain seq x y z
N MET A 1 -18.84 -3.91 0.82
CA MET A 1 -18.54 -4.92 -0.23
C MET A 1 -18.00 -6.17 0.45
N SER A 2 -18.41 -7.39 0.02
CA SER A 2 -17.81 -8.63 0.52
C SER A 2 -16.39 -8.78 -0.04
N THR A 3 -15.44 -9.26 0.75
CA THR A 3 -14.07 -9.60 0.30
C THR A 3 -14.06 -10.83 -0.62
N ALA A 4 -15.11 -11.64 -0.59
CA ALA A 4 -15.22 -12.87 -1.37
C ALA A 4 -15.20 -12.57 -2.88
N GLY A 5 -14.16 -13.05 -3.55
CA GLY A 5 -14.01 -12.96 -5.00
C GLY A 5 -13.28 -11.70 -5.53
N VAL A 6 -12.82 -10.79 -4.67
CA VAL A 6 -11.99 -9.66 -5.11
C VAL A 6 -10.56 -10.16 -5.32
N ARG A 7 -10.18 -10.38 -6.56
CA ARG A 7 -8.81 -10.59 -7.01
C ARG A 7 -8.59 -9.74 -8.26
N ILE A 8 -7.49 -9.03 -8.30
CA ILE A 8 -7.15 -8.16 -9.42
C ILE A 8 -5.77 -8.57 -9.92
N ASP A 9 -5.75 -9.15 -11.12
CA ASP A 9 -4.53 -9.65 -11.74
C ASP A 9 -3.85 -8.55 -12.57
N ASP A 10 -2.52 -8.54 -12.55
CA ASP A 10 -1.72 -7.74 -13.47
C ASP A 10 -1.80 -8.34 -14.87
N ALA A 11 -2.19 -7.53 -15.86
CA ALA A 11 -2.35 -7.96 -17.24
C ALA A 11 -1.02 -8.44 -17.89
N GLN A 12 0.11 -7.99 -17.37
CA GLN A 12 1.44 -8.41 -17.82
C GLN A 12 1.96 -9.65 -17.07
N GLY A 13 1.22 -10.10 -16.05
CA GLY A 13 1.63 -11.15 -15.15
C GLY A 13 2.65 -10.70 -14.10
N GLY A 14 3.01 -11.60 -13.22
CA GLY A 14 4.02 -11.40 -12.18
C GLY A 14 3.45 -11.09 -10.81
N CYS A 15 2.32 -10.42 -10.67
CA CYS A 15 1.63 -10.26 -9.39
C CYS A 15 0.12 -10.11 -9.55
N PHE A 16 -0.58 -10.33 -8.46
CA PHE A 16 -1.97 -9.95 -8.29
C PHE A 16 -2.17 -9.34 -6.90
N ILE A 17 -3.27 -8.63 -6.71
CA ILE A 17 -3.68 -8.14 -5.39
C ILE A 17 -5.04 -8.70 -5.01
N ARG A 18 -5.22 -9.01 -3.74
CA ARG A 18 -6.51 -9.37 -3.14
C ARG A 18 -6.57 -8.90 -1.68
N PRO A 19 -7.77 -8.73 -1.12
CA PRO A 19 -7.90 -8.54 0.32
C PRO A 19 -7.18 -9.65 1.07
N LEU A 20 -6.57 -9.28 2.20
CA LEU A 20 -6.01 -10.26 3.13
C LEU A 20 -7.13 -11.03 3.82
N VAL A 21 -6.84 -12.28 4.16
CA VAL A 21 -7.72 -13.15 4.94
C VAL A 21 -6.98 -13.65 6.19
N PRO A 22 -7.66 -14.10 7.26
CA PRO A 22 -6.99 -14.53 8.50
C PRO A 22 -5.87 -15.54 8.29
N ASP A 23 -6.01 -16.45 7.32
CA ASP A 23 -4.99 -17.46 6.99
C ASP A 23 -3.69 -16.88 6.43
N ASP A 24 -3.70 -15.62 5.98
CA ASP A 24 -2.49 -14.94 5.50
C ASP A 24 -1.56 -14.46 6.63
N ALA A 25 -1.98 -14.56 7.90
CA ALA A 25 -1.26 -13.95 9.02
C ALA A 25 0.20 -14.41 9.13
N MET A 26 0.45 -15.71 9.00
CA MET A 26 1.82 -16.24 9.04
C MET A 26 2.64 -15.75 7.86
N ALA A 27 2.08 -15.78 6.65
CA ALA A 27 2.77 -15.29 5.44
C ALA A 27 3.10 -13.78 5.55
N LEU A 28 2.19 -12.99 6.12
CA LEU A 28 2.42 -11.56 6.37
C LEU A 28 3.54 -11.35 7.41
N PHE A 29 3.50 -12.09 8.52
CA PHE A 29 4.54 -12.03 9.55
C PHE A 29 5.92 -12.38 9.00
N ASP A 30 6.03 -13.45 8.23
CA ASP A 30 7.29 -13.91 7.61
C ASP A 30 7.83 -12.87 6.60
N ALA A 31 6.94 -12.32 5.76
CA ALA A 31 7.29 -11.31 4.77
C ALA A 31 7.83 -10.01 5.41
N VAL A 32 7.18 -9.55 6.48
CA VAL A 32 7.61 -8.37 7.24
C VAL A 32 8.92 -8.66 7.97
N SER A 33 9.03 -9.80 8.67
CA SER A 33 10.22 -10.17 9.43
C SER A 33 11.45 -10.27 8.54
N ALA A 34 11.33 -10.90 7.37
CA ALA A 34 12.40 -11.00 6.39
C ALA A 34 12.81 -9.64 5.79
N SER A 35 11.93 -8.64 5.85
CA SER A 35 12.14 -7.32 5.27
C SER A 35 12.34 -6.22 6.32
N MET A 36 12.36 -6.57 7.59
CA MET A 36 12.43 -5.64 8.72
C MET A 36 13.54 -4.59 8.60
N PRO A 37 14.79 -4.93 8.23
CA PRO A 37 15.88 -3.94 8.12
C PRO A 37 15.59 -2.83 7.11
N GLU A 38 14.82 -3.13 6.05
CA GLU A 38 14.47 -2.15 5.05
C GLU A 38 13.19 -1.39 5.43
N LEU A 39 12.16 -2.11 5.92
CA LEU A 39 10.88 -1.52 6.28
C LEU A 39 11.00 -0.52 7.43
N SER A 40 11.77 -0.84 8.47
CA SER A 40 11.97 0.03 9.64
C SER A 40 12.62 1.38 9.30
N ARG A 41 13.21 1.52 8.12
CA ARG A 41 13.76 2.81 7.67
C ARG A 41 12.66 3.80 7.27
N TRP A 42 11.48 3.30 6.90
CA TRP A 42 10.45 4.11 6.26
C TRP A 42 9.06 3.97 6.87
N GLN A 43 8.86 2.97 7.74
CA GLN A 43 7.58 2.61 8.31
C GLN A 43 7.69 2.52 9.84
N ASP A 44 6.94 3.34 10.56
CA ASP A 44 6.97 3.37 12.04
C ASP A 44 6.48 2.07 12.67
N TRP A 45 5.52 1.41 12.03
CA TRP A 45 4.97 0.14 12.52
C TRP A 45 5.97 -1.03 12.39
N ALA A 46 6.98 -0.90 11.52
CA ALA A 46 8.01 -1.93 11.33
C ALA A 46 9.11 -1.76 12.40
N SER A 47 8.88 -2.33 13.57
CA SER A 47 9.76 -2.27 14.72
C SER A 47 10.17 -3.65 15.22
N ALA A 48 11.09 -3.71 16.15
CA ALA A 48 11.54 -4.97 16.77
C ALA A 48 10.42 -5.70 17.54
N ASP A 49 9.37 -4.98 17.93
CA ASP A 49 8.20 -5.53 18.62
C ASP A 49 7.15 -6.12 17.69
N TYR A 50 7.37 -6.07 16.35
CA TYR A 50 6.44 -6.66 15.40
C TYR A 50 6.35 -8.17 15.58
N SER A 51 5.14 -8.67 15.75
CA SER A 51 4.85 -10.06 16.10
C SER A 51 3.77 -10.65 15.20
N ILE A 52 3.56 -11.96 15.32
CA ILE A 52 2.44 -12.64 14.66
C ILE A 52 1.08 -12.03 15.08
N ASP A 53 0.97 -11.56 16.32
CA ASP A 53 -0.25 -10.91 16.78
C ASP A 53 -0.43 -9.53 16.18
N SER A 54 0.65 -8.82 15.86
CA SER A 54 0.60 -7.59 15.06
C SER A 54 0.08 -7.85 13.65
N ALA A 55 0.53 -8.93 13.02
CA ALA A 55 0.04 -9.33 11.70
C ALA A 55 -1.44 -9.71 11.72
N ARG A 56 -1.88 -10.47 12.73
CA ARG A 56 -3.29 -10.84 12.94
C ARG A 56 -4.16 -9.60 13.14
N ALA A 57 -3.77 -8.71 14.05
CA ALA A 57 -4.51 -7.49 14.34
C ALA A 57 -4.68 -6.60 13.09
N PHE A 58 -3.63 -6.47 12.27
CA PHE A 58 -3.71 -5.74 11.00
C PHE A 58 -4.70 -6.38 10.02
N ILE A 59 -4.69 -7.71 9.90
CA ILE A 59 -5.62 -8.42 9.00
C ILE A 59 -7.05 -8.32 9.51
N ASP A 60 -7.28 -8.46 10.81
CA ASP A 60 -8.61 -8.36 11.41
C ASP A 60 -9.22 -6.98 11.20
N ASP A 61 -8.42 -5.90 11.41
CA ASP A 61 -8.84 -4.54 11.10
C ASP A 61 -9.13 -4.38 9.61
N SER A 62 -8.25 -4.84 8.75
CA SER A 62 -8.45 -4.80 7.30
C SER A 62 -9.75 -5.50 6.89
N CYS A 63 -10.02 -6.69 7.40
CA CYS A 63 -11.27 -7.42 7.14
C CYS A 63 -12.50 -6.63 7.58
N ALA A 64 -12.45 -6.01 8.77
CA ALA A 64 -13.53 -5.17 9.27
C ALA A 64 -13.77 -3.95 8.39
N GLN A 65 -12.70 -3.28 7.93
CA GLN A 65 -12.76 -2.13 7.03
C GLN A 65 -13.43 -2.48 5.68
N TRP A 66 -13.21 -3.68 5.15
CA TRP A 66 -13.84 -4.12 3.92
C TRP A 66 -15.37 -4.22 3.99
N ALA A 67 -15.94 -4.40 5.16
CA ALA A 67 -17.39 -4.44 5.38
C ALA A 67 -18.03 -3.04 5.34
N VAL A 68 -17.23 -1.97 5.51
CA VAL A 68 -17.70 -0.58 5.59
C VAL A 68 -17.55 0.13 4.25
N SER A 69 -18.54 0.93 3.86
CA SER A 69 -18.45 1.80 2.68
C SER A 69 -17.46 2.93 2.92
N LEU A 70 -16.65 3.25 1.91
CA LEU A 70 -15.65 4.33 1.96
C LEU A 70 -14.66 4.20 3.14
N ALA A 71 -14.37 2.99 3.56
CA ALA A 71 -13.31 2.69 4.52
C ALA A 71 -12.01 2.31 3.79
N ASN A 72 -10.94 2.13 4.55
CA ASN A 72 -9.64 1.72 4.01
C ASN A 72 -9.75 0.40 3.23
N ARG A 73 -8.91 0.26 2.20
CA ARG A 73 -8.82 -0.96 1.38
C ARG A 73 -7.38 -1.40 1.34
N GLU A 74 -7.07 -2.40 2.15
CA GLU A 74 -5.76 -3.02 2.20
C GLU A 74 -5.78 -4.33 1.42
N PHE A 75 -4.77 -4.51 0.58
CA PHE A 75 -4.57 -5.70 -0.24
C PHE A 75 -3.21 -6.32 0.06
N GLY A 76 -3.17 -7.63 0.13
CA GLY A 76 -1.93 -8.38 -0.03
C GLY A 76 -1.52 -8.35 -1.51
N ILE A 77 -0.21 -8.26 -1.75
CA ILE A 77 0.42 -8.43 -3.05
C ILE A 77 0.97 -9.85 -3.11
N PHE A 78 0.58 -10.60 -4.12
CA PHE A 78 0.99 -12.00 -4.29
C PHE A 78 1.76 -12.18 -5.59
N ASP A 79 2.83 -12.96 -5.54
CA ASP A 79 3.51 -13.46 -6.73
C ASP A 79 2.61 -14.46 -7.47
N THR A 80 2.44 -14.28 -8.78
CA THR A 80 1.50 -15.11 -9.57
C THR A 80 1.96 -16.57 -9.70
N GLN A 81 3.25 -16.84 -9.71
CA GLN A 81 3.78 -18.18 -9.92
C GLN A 81 3.76 -19.04 -8.66
N ARG A 82 4.03 -18.43 -7.52
CA ARG A 82 4.16 -19.12 -6.23
C ARG A 82 2.96 -18.90 -5.32
N GLU A 83 2.06 -17.99 -5.68
CA GLU A 83 0.95 -17.52 -4.84
C GLU A 83 1.42 -17.05 -3.43
N GLN A 84 2.69 -16.65 -3.35
CA GLN A 84 3.31 -16.19 -2.12
C GLN A 84 3.03 -14.71 -1.89
N LEU A 85 2.70 -14.34 -0.65
CA LEU A 85 2.58 -12.95 -0.25
C LEU A 85 3.96 -12.28 -0.29
N VAL A 86 4.07 -11.19 -1.04
CA VAL A 86 5.33 -10.48 -1.28
C VAL A 86 5.26 -8.99 -0.92
N GLY A 87 4.16 -8.54 -0.31
CA GLY A 87 3.99 -7.16 0.13
C GLY A 87 2.53 -6.79 0.36
N CYS A 88 2.29 -5.51 0.60
CA CYS A 88 0.93 -4.95 0.69
C CYS A 88 0.84 -3.64 -0.08
N VAL A 89 -0.38 -3.33 -0.53
CA VAL A 89 -0.76 -2.05 -1.09
C VAL A 89 -2.11 -1.64 -0.52
N GLY A 90 -2.26 -0.39 -0.10
CA GLY A 90 -3.46 0.09 0.56
C GLY A 90 -3.92 1.45 0.08
N ILE A 91 -5.22 1.63 0.04
CA ILE A 91 -5.91 2.91 -0.10
C ILE A 91 -6.49 3.26 1.26
N ASN A 92 -5.92 4.26 1.91
CA ASN A 92 -6.24 4.61 3.29
C ASN A 92 -6.35 6.13 3.51
N GLN A 93 -6.61 6.56 4.74
CA GLN A 93 -6.80 7.98 5.07
C GLN A 93 -7.84 8.65 4.15
N ILE A 94 -8.96 7.98 3.92
CA ILE A 94 -9.98 8.42 2.99
C ILE A 94 -10.67 9.68 3.50
N ASN A 95 -10.74 10.70 2.64
CA ASN A 95 -11.59 11.85 2.84
C ASN A 95 -12.87 11.69 1.99
N PRO A 96 -14.00 11.27 2.58
CA PRO A 96 -15.20 10.98 1.82
C PRO A 96 -15.86 12.23 1.22
N GLY A 97 -15.72 13.38 1.88
CA GLY A 97 -16.30 14.64 1.40
C GLY A 97 -15.65 15.15 0.12
N ASN A 98 -14.34 15.01 -0.01
CA ASN A 98 -13.58 15.43 -1.19
C ASN A 98 -13.17 14.26 -2.09
N ARG A 99 -13.52 13.03 -1.71
CA ARG A 99 -13.24 11.80 -2.45
C ARG A 99 -11.77 11.64 -2.84
N PHE A 100 -10.87 11.87 -1.88
CA PHE A 100 -9.45 11.56 -2.03
C PHE A 100 -8.96 10.61 -0.93
N ALA A 101 -7.84 9.94 -1.17
CA ALA A 101 -7.23 9.02 -0.23
C ALA A 101 -5.71 8.99 -0.41
N ASN A 102 -5.01 8.40 0.57
CA ASN A 102 -3.60 8.07 0.44
C ASN A 102 -3.44 6.67 -0.16
N LEU A 103 -2.45 6.51 -1.03
CA LEU A 103 -1.99 5.23 -1.58
C LEU A 103 -0.65 4.88 -0.93
N GLY A 104 -0.64 3.83 -0.12
CA GLY A 104 0.55 3.29 0.51
C GLY A 104 0.93 1.92 -0.05
N TYR A 105 2.22 1.58 -0.07
CA TYR A 105 2.71 0.27 -0.53
C TYR A 105 4.05 -0.08 0.08
N TRP A 106 4.28 -1.38 0.20
CA TRP A 106 5.60 -1.93 0.46
C TRP A 106 5.71 -3.32 -0.18
N VAL A 107 6.94 -3.74 -0.49
CA VAL A 107 7.24 -5.08 -0.99
C VAL A 107 8.42 -5.67 -0.22
N CYS A 108 8.45 -7.00 -0.14
CA CYS A 108 9.57 -7.75 0.43
C CYS A 108 10.89 -7.31 -0.17
N SER A 109 11.95 -7.30 0.63
CA SER A 109 13.29 -6.91 0.19
C SER A 109 13.77 -7.74 -1.00
N SER A 110 13.43 -9.03 -1.05
CA SER A 110 13.71 -9.96 -2.16
C SER A 110 12.99 -9.62 -3.47
N HIS A 111 11.94 -8.80 -3.43
CA HIS A 111 11.13 -8.41 -4.60
C HIS A 111 11.31 -6.94 -4.98
N THR A 112 12.26 -6.24 -4.34
CA THR A 112 12.59 -4.86 -4.71
C THR A 112 13.31 -4.80 -6.06
N GLY A 113 13.05 -3.75 -6.83
CA GLY A 113 13.66 -3.58 -8.16
C GLY A 113 13.01 -4.38 -9.30
N LEU A 114 12.12 -5.33 -9.00
CA LEU A 114 11.43 -6.17 -9.97
C LEU A 114 10.14 -5.55 -10.54
N GLY A 115 9.81 -4.32 -10.17
CA GLY A 115 8.60 -3.61 -10.63
C GLY A 115 7.31 -4.03 -9.93
N VAL A 116 7.36 -4.96 -8.97
CA VAL A 116 6.18 -5.49 -8.26
C VAL A 116 5.38 -4.37 -7.58
N ALA A 117 6.04 -3.48 -6.83
CA ALA A 117 5.38 -2.37 -6.17
C ALA A 117 4.64 -1.44 -7.16
N THR A 118 5.24 -1.15 -8.32
CA THR A 118 4.61 -0.31 -9.34
C THR A 118 3.37 -0.98 -9.92
N ARG A 119 3.47 -2.26 -10.29
CA ARG A 119 2.33 -3.02 -10.84
C ARG A 119 1.18 -3.14 -9.83
N ALA A 120 1.48 -3.53 -8.60
CA ALA A 120 0.48 -3.63 -7.54
C ALA A 120 -0.19 -2.27 -7.26
N ALA A 121 0.58 -1.19 -7.21
CA ALA A 121 0.06 0.15 -7.02
C ALA A 121 -0.83 0.58 -8.20
N GLN A 122 -0.51 0.24 -9.45
CA GLN A 122 -1.37 0.47 -10.61
C GLN A 122 -2.73 -0.23 -10.47
N LEU A 123 -2.74 -1.48 -9.98
CA LEU A 123 -3.99 -2.21 -9.72
C LEU A 123 -4.83 -1.51 -8.65
N ALA A 124 -4.21 -1.08 -7.56
CA ALA A 124 -4.89 -0.34 -6.49
C ALA A 124 -5.39 1.04 -6.96
N VAL A 125 -4.62 1.77 -7.77
CA VAL A 125 -5.04 3.05 -8.38
C VAL A 125 -6.31 2.86 -9.21
N ARG A 126 -6.32 1.86 -10.09
CA ARG A 126 -7.50 1.54 -10.88
C ARG A 126 -8.70 1.21 -10.00
N PHE A 127 -8.51 0.38 -8.96
CA PHE A 127 -9.58 0.07 -8.02
C PHE A 127 -10.11 1.32 -7.31
N GLY A 128 -9.24 2.21 -6.87
CA GLY A 128 -9.62 3.47 -6.21
C GLY A 128 -10.46 4.37 -7.08
N PHE A 129 -10.12 4.52 -8.35
CA PHE A 129 -10.87 5.36 -9.26
C PHE A 129 -12.16 4.70 -9.76
N GLU A 130 -12.09 3.44 -10.21
CA GLU A 130 -13.22 2.76 -10.86
C GLU A 130 -14.25 2.20 -9.87
N HIS A 131 -13.82 1.71 -8.71
CA HIS A 131 -14.69 1.01 -7.76
C HIS A 131 -15.02 1.83 -6.51
N MET A 132 -14.09 2.71 -6.06
CA MET A 132 -14.34 3.58 -4.91
C MET A 132 -14.82 4.98 -5.32
N GLY A 133 -14.73 5.34 -6.59
CA GLY A 133 -15.14 6.64 -7.12
C GLY A 133 -14.30 7.80 -6.58
N LEU A 134 -13.03 7.55 -6.26
CA LEU A 134 -12.12 8.58 -5.80
C LEU A 134 -11.77 9.54 -6.95
N ASN A 135 -11.54 10.80 -6.62
CA ASN A 135 -11.12 11.83 -7.57
C ASN A 135 -9.59 12.03 -7.55
N ARG A 136 -8.94 11.55 -6.48
CA ARG A 136 -7.53 11.81 -6.25
C ARG A 136 -6.95 10.73 -5.35
N LEU A 137 -5.74 10.29 -5.69
CA LEU A 137 -4.90 9.47 -4.82
C LEU A 137 -3.59 10.21 -4.54
N GLU A 138 -3.23 10.30 -3.28
CA GLU A 138 -2.00 10.94 -2.80
C GLU A 138 -0.98 9.87 -2.45
N ILE A 139 0.30 10.14 -2.74
CA ILE A 139 1.42 9.33 -2.28
C ILE A 139 2.35 10.27 -1.54
N VAL A 140 2.47 10.09 -0.23
CA VAL A 140 3.31 10.90 0.64
C VAL A 140 4.63 10.18 0.87
N VAL A 141 5.74 10.83 0.52
CA VAL A 141 7.06 10.17 0.49
C VAL A 141 8.10 11.02 1.19
N LEU A 142 8.83 10.44 2.15
CA LEU A 142 10.03 11.08 2.71
C LEU A 142 11.04 11.36 1.59
N PRO A 143 11.66 12.55 1.53
CA PRO A 143 12.52 12.96 0.42
C PRO A 143 13.64 11.98 0.09
N ASP A 144 14.20 11.31 1.10
CA ASP A 144 15.30 10.36 0.95
C ASP A 144 14.85 8.95 0.54
N ASN A 145 13.54 8.67 0.53
CA ASN A 145 13.01 7.39 0.07
C ASN A 145 12.94 7.35 -1.47
N LEU A 146 14.10 7.27 -2.10
CA LEU A 146 14.23 7.28 -3.56
C LEU A 146 13.50 6.14 -4.25
N ARG A 147 13.33 4.98 -3.57
CA ARG A 147 12.59 3.84 -4.14
C ARG A 147 11.10 4.15 -4.26
N SER A 148 10.49 4.69 -3.19
CA SER A 148 9.08 5.07 -3.21
C SER A 148 8.83 6.22 -4.21
N ARG A 149 9.74 7.19 -4.30
CA ARG A 149 9.66 8.26 -5.32
C ARG A 149 9.61 7.71 -6.74
N ARG A 150 10.50 6.76 -7.06
CA ARG A 150 10.52 6.11 -8.39
C ARG A 150 9.24 5.34 -8.69
N VAL A 151 8.60 4.74 -7.69
CA VAL A 151 7.29 4.10 -7.88
C VAL A 151 6.24 5.15 -8.22
N ALA A 152 6.14 6.25 -7.45
CA ALA A 152 5.21 7.34 -7.73
C ALA A 152 5.41 7.93 -9.14
N GLU A 153 6.65 8.18 -9.55
CA GLU A 153 6.99 8.67 -10.88
C GLU A 153 6.58 7.69 -12.00
N LYS A 154 6.82 6.38 -11.81
CA LYS A 154 6.42 5.34 -12.77
C LYS A 154 4.90 5.14 -12.86
N LEU A 155 4.16 5.48 -11.82
CA LEU A 155 2.70 5.52 -11.84
C LEU A 155 2.17 6.72 -12.66
N GLY A 156 3.03 7.66 -13.05
CA GLY A 156 2.63 8.92 -13.66
C GLY A 156 2.12 9.95 -12.67
N ALA A 157 2.39 9.76 -11.38
CA ALA A 157 1.97 10.71 -10.37
C ALA A 157 2.72 12.04 -10.50
N ARG A 158 1.98 13.15 -10.46
CA ARG A 158 2.55 14.49 -10.50
C ARG A 158 3.08 14.85 -9.11
N CYS A 159 4.34 15.27 -9.02
CA CYS A 159 4.89 15.84 -7.80
C CYS A 159 4.34 17.27 -7.63
N GLU A 160 3.63 17.51 -6.53
CA GLU A 160 3.04 18.82 -6.23
C GLU A 160 3.91 19.69 -5.33
N GLY A 161 4.94 19.11 -4.75
CA GLY A 161 5.94 19.84 -3.97
C GLY A 161 6.36 19.15 -2.68
N LEU A 162 7.26 19.81 -1.96
CA LEU A 162 7.67 19.45 -0.61
C LEU A 162 6.76 20.19 0.37
N LEU A 163 6.05 19.44 1.21
CA LEU A 163 5.13 19.99 2.20
C LEU A 163 5.75 19.90 3.59
N ALA A 164 5.78 21.05 4.27
CA ALA A 164 6.33 21.15 5.62
C ALA A 164 5.50 20.33 6.62
N ASN A 165 6.18 19.58 7.48
CA ASN A 165 5.57 18.78 8.56
C ASN A 165 4.43 17.86 8.09
N ARG A 166 4.53 17.32 6.87
CA ARG A 166 3.42 16.56 6.24
C ARG A 166 3.31 15.12 6.76
N LEU A 167 4.38 14.57 7.29
CA LEU A 167 4.44 13.18 7.74
C LEU A 167 4.98 13.09 9.16
N MET A 168 4.27 12.37 10.02
CA MET A 168 4.82 11.94 11.30
C MET A 168 5.61 10.66 11.09
N PHE A 169 6.87 10.66 11.50
CA PHE A 169 7.73 9.50 11.47
C PHE A 169 8.64 9.50 12.70
N ARG A 170 8.67 8.39 13.44
CA ARG A 170 9.38 8.27 14.73
C ARG A 170 9.06 9.41 15.71
N GLN A 171 7.77 9.69 15.84
CA GLN A 171 7.22 10.74 16.70
C GLN A 171 7.74 12.17 16.39
N GLN A 172 8.30 12.38 15.22
CA GLN A 172 8.74 13.68 14.74
C GLN A 172 8.01 14.05 13.45
N ALA A 173 7.73 15.34 13.30
CA ALA A 173 7.17 15.86 12.06
C ALA A 173 8.28 16.03 11.02
N HIS A 174 8.03 15.52 9.84
CA HIS A 174 8.96 15.59 8.71
C HIS A 174 8.30 16.23 7.50
N ASP A 175 9.10 16.98 6.77
CA ASP A 175 8.72 17.41 5.43
C ASP A 175 8.61 16.19 4.52
N ALA A 176 7.62 16.18 3.65
CA ALA A 176 7.44 15.09 2.72
C ALA A 176 7.04 15.57 1.33
N LEU A 177 7.48 14.85 0.32
CA LEU A 177 7.04 15.05 -1.06
C LEU A 177 5.60 14.55 -1.20
N MET A 178 4.77 15.39 -1.81
CA MET A 178 3.41 15.04 -2.19
C MET A 178 3.35 14.70 -3.67
N PHE A 179 2.98 13.47 -3.97
CA PHE A 179 2.64 13.06 -5.33
C PHE A 179 1.13 12.83 -5.44
N CYS A 180 0.58 13.09 -6.61
CA CYS A 180 -0.85 13.04 -6.87
C CYS A 180 -1.15 12.30 -8.17
N LEU A 181 -2.18 11.45 -8.12
CA LEU A 181 -2.83 10.81 -9.25
C LEU A 181 -4.28 11.28 -9.32
N THR A 182 -4.76 11.55 -10.53
CA THR A 182 -6.17 11.84 -10.82
C THR A 182 -6.66 10.90 -11.92
N PRO A 183 -7.97 10.60 -12.00
CA PRO A 183 -8.51 9.87 -13.14
C PRO A 183 -8.12 10.55 -14.46
N ALA A 184 -7.90 9.74 -15.51
CA ALA A 184 -7.79 10.30 -16.86
C ALA A 184 -9.11 10.99 -17.23
N ALA A 185 -8.98 12.15 -17.87
CA ALA A 185 -10.13 12.91 -18.36
C ALA A 185 -10.86 12.16 -19.48
#